data_bf6705fca3d8804b4b25cccbce4bd73a
#
_entry.id   bf6705fca3d8804b4b25cccbce4bd73a
#
_cell.length_a   1.000
_cell.length_b   1.000
_cell.length_c   1.000
_cell.angle_alpha   90.00
_cell.angle_beta   90.00
_cell.angle_gamma   90.00
#
_symmetry.space_group_name_H-M   'P 1'
#
loop_
_entity.id
_entity.type
_entity.pdbx_description
1 polymer ?
#
loop_
_entity_poly.entity_id
_entity_poly.type
_entity_poly.pdbx_seq_one_letter_code
_entity_poly.pdbx_strand_id
1 'polypeptide(L)'
;IVFGDWSSDVCSSDLWKTRVAQIKTIPSGSFISYGCTFRTTRRTRLAVLPVGYYDGYDRKLSNTAHVLIRGKRAPIRGRVCMNICLADVTDIPGVKLEDEAVLLGRQGKEHISAEQMAQWIGTINYEVVTRINPLLPRMVV
;
A
#
# COMPACT_ATOMS: atom_id res chain seq x y z
N ILE A 1 10.52 -5.64 -4.52
CA ILE A 1 10.77 -5.55 -3.08
C ILE A 1 12.27 -5.44 -2.84
N VAL A 2 12.66 -4.50 -2.03
CA VAL A 2 14.04 -4.30 -1.61
C VAL A 2 14.09 -4.54 -0.11
N PHE A 3 14.98 -5.43 0.33
CA PHE A 3 15.23 -5.69 1.74
C PHE A 3 16.65 -5.30 2.11
N GLY A 4 16.81 -4.71 3.29
CA GLY A 4 18.11 -4.48 3.89
C GLY A 4 18.64 -5.72 4.61
N ASP A 5 19.63 -5.51 5.49
CA ASP A 5 20.21 -6.58 6.27
C ASP A 5 19.25 -7.09 7.33
N TRP A 6 18.95 -8.39 7.28
CA TRP A 6 18.06 -9.05 8.22
C TRP A 6 18.65 -9.27 9.61
N SER A 7 19.96 -9.07 9.77
CA SER A 7 20.66 -9.46 10.98
C SER A 7 20.47 -8.52 12.16
N SER A 8 20.10 -7.26 11.94
CA SER A 8 20.14 -6.25 13.00
C SER A 8 18.80 -5.60 13.30
N ASP A 9 18.01 -5.27 12.28
CA ASP A 9 16.74 -4.57 12.47
C ASP A 9 15.82 -4.82 11.28
N VAL A 10 14.83 -5.64 11.50
CA VAL A 10 13.87 -6.06 10.47
C VAL A 10 13.11 -4.89 9.87
N CYS A 11 13.10 -3.71 10.50
CA CYS A 11 12.17 -2.66 10.18
C CYS A 11 12.78 -1.41 9.58
N SER A 12 14.07 -1.15 9.83
CA SER A 12 14.64 0.16 9.51
C SER A 12 15.11 0.29 8.06
N SER A 13 15.44 -0.81 7.42
CA SER A 13 15.99 -0.81 6.06
C SER A 13 15.16 -1.54 5.03
N ASP A 14 14.08 -2.19 5.43
CA ASP A 14 13.23 -2.92 4.51
C ASP A 14 12.36 -1.96 3.70
N LEU A 15 12.23 -2.26 2.41
CA LEU A 15 11.43 -1.48 1.48
C LEU A 15 10.62 -2.41 0.59
N TRP A 16 9.29 -2.29 0.70
CA TRP A 16 8.35 -2.97 -0.19
C TRP A 16 7.58 -1.92 -0.98
N LYS A 17 7.76 -1.94 -2.29
CA LYS A 17 7.18 -0.95 -3.17
C LYS A 17 6.57 -1.59 -4.42
N THR A 18 5.66 -0.85 -5.04
CA THR A 18 5.07 -1.15 -6.32
C THR A 18 4.97 0.13 -7.14
N ARG A 19 4.33 0.08 -8.29
CA ARG A 19 4.12 1.25 -9.15
C ARG A 19 2.65 1.42 -9.46
N VAL A 20 2.26 2.67 -9.66
CA VAL A 20 0.89 2.99 -10.08
C VAL A 20 0.64 2.42 -11.47
N ALA A 21 -0.31 1.49 -11.57
CA ALA A 21 -0.64 0.82 -12.83
C ALA A 21 -1.72 1.56 -13.61
N GLN A 22 -2.62 2.27 -12.93
CA GLN A 22 -3.72 3.01 -13.55
C GLN A 22 -4.19 4.12 -12.62
N ILE A 23 -4.71 5.19 -13.19
CA ILE A 23 -5.34 6.27 -12.44
C ILE A 23 -6.78 6.40 -12.94
N LYS A 24 -7.73 6.43 -12.00
CA LYS A 24 -9.15 6.61 -12.28
C LYS A 24 -9.69 7.79 -11.48
N THR A 25 -10.56 8.57 -12.12
CA THR A 25 -11.33 9.59 -11.43
C THR A 25 -12.78 9.15 -11.38
N ILE A 26 -13.35 9.11 -10.19
CA ILE A 26 -14.75 8.68 -9.97
C ILE A 26 -15.54 9.77 -9.27
N PRO A 27 -16.87 9.88 -9.55
CA PRO A 27 -17.70 10.90 -8.95
C PRO A 27 -17.98 10.62 -7.47
N SER A 28 -18.46 11.65 -6.75
CA SER A 28 -19.01 11.51 -5.41
C SER A 28 -20.16 10.49 -5.38
N GLY A 29 -20.26 9.75 -4.30
CA GLY A 29 -21.31 8.75 -4.13
C GLY A 29 -21.04 7.41 -4.77
N SER A 30 -19.85 7.19 -5.32
CA SER A 30 -19.43 5.91 -5.93
C SER A 30 -18.93 4.94 -4.89
N PHE A 31 -19.22 3.66 -5.06
CA PHE A 31 -18.63 2.61 -4.24
C PHE A 31 -17.29 2.17 -4.83
N ILE A 32 -16.34 1.87 -3.95
CA ILE A 32 -15.00 1.42 -4.30
C ILE A 32 -14.82 -0.04 -3.89
N SER A 33 -14.32 -0.85 -4.84
CA SER A 33 -14.02 -2.27 -4.64
C SER A 33 -15.26 -3.13 -4.37
N TYR A 34 -15.06 -4.43 -4.27
CA TYR A 34 -16.17 -5.35 -4.02
C TYR A 34 -16.69 -5.23 -2.57
N GLY A 35 -17.93 -5.62 -2.37
CA GLY A 35 -18.59 -5.57 -1.05
C GLY A 35 -19.03 -4.16 -0.63
N CYS A 36 -18.79 -3.15 -1.46
CA CYS A 36 -19.26 -1.78 -1.24
C CYS A 36 -18.90 -1.24 0.15
N THR A 37 -17.68 -1.49 0.63
CA THR A 37 -17.25 -1.11 1.97
C THR A 37 -16.83 0.35 2.09
N PHE A 38 -16.63 1.03 0.97
CA PHE A 38 -16.30 2.45 0.94
C PHE A 38 -17.10 3.16 -0.13
N ARG A 39 -17.70 4.28 0.26
CA ARG A 39 -18.42 5.18 -0.65
C ARG A 39 -17.75 6.54 -0.67
N THR A 40 -17.49 7.07 -1.85
CA THR A 40 -16.87 8.39 -1.99
C THR A 40 -17.83 9.49 -1.56
N THR A 41 -17.29 10.51 -0.88
CA THR A 41 -18.03 11.71 -0.46
C THR A 41 -17.72 12.92 -1.33
N ARG A 42 -16.76 12.77 -2.25
CA ARG A 42 -16.31 13.81 -3.18
C ARG A 42 -15.81 13.14 -4.45
N ARG A 43 -15.61 13.94 -5.49
CA ARG A 43 -14.91 13.46 -6.69
C ARG A 43 -13.53 12.98 -6.26
N THR A 44 -13.23 11.71 -6.53
CA THR A 44 -12.05 11.02 -6.01
C THR A 44 -11.18 10.52 -7.14
N ARG A 45 -9.88 10.77 -7.00
CA ARG A 45 -8.86 10.26 -7.91
C ARG A 45 -8.18 9.08 -7.25
N LEU A 46 -8.23 7.92 -7.91
CA LEU A 46 -7.70 6.66 -7.39
C LEU A 46 -6.52 6.19 -8.19
N ALA A 47 -5.46 5.75 -7.48
CA ALA A 47 -4.36 5.01 -8.06
C ALA A 47 -4.62 3.52 -7.88
N VAL A 48 -4.57 2.77 -8.96
CA VAL A 48 -4.65 1.31 -8.94
C VAL A 48 -3.25 0.75 -8.74
N LEU A 49 -3.06 -0.01 -7.67
CA LEU A 49 -1.79 -0.63 -7.32
C LEU A 49 -1.87 -2.14 -7.58
N PRO A 50 -0.94 -2.72 -8.35
CA PRO A 50 -0.95 -4.14 -8.69
C PRO A 50 -0.36 -4.99 -7.56
N VAL A 51 -0.95 -4.90 -6.38
CA VAL A 51 -0.56 -5.63 -5.18
C VAL A 51 -1.81 -5.94 -4.36
N GLY A 52 -1.89 -7.13 -3.83
CA GLY A 52 -3.01 -7.56 -3.02
C GLY A 52 -2.64 -8.66 -2.05
N TYR A 53 -3.64 -9.35 -1.50
CA TYR A 53 -3.38 -10.35 -0.45
C TYR A 53 -2.62 -11.58 -0.96
N TYR A 54 -2.64 -11.87 -2.27
CA TYR A 54 -1.79 -12.92 -2.84
C TYR A 54 -0.30 -12.62 -2.64
N ASP A 55 0.07 -11.33 -2.66
CA ASP A 55 1.44 -10.86 -2.49
C ASP A 55 1.84 -10.71 -1.01
N GLY A 56 0.91 -10.88 -0.09
CA GLY A 56 1.11 -10.67 1.33
C GLY A 56 0.59 -9.33 1.85
N TYR A 57 -0.06 -8.54 1.04
CA TYR A 57 -0.71 -7.30 1.46
C TYR A 57 -2.09 -7.62 2.04
N ASP A 58 -2.16 -7.73 3.35
CA ASP A 58 -3.27 -8.31 4.09
C ASP A 58 -4.60 -7.62 3.79
N ARG A 59 -5.65 -8.42 3.66
CA ARG A 59 -7.01 -7.95 3.43
C ARG A 59 -7.53 -7.05 4.56
N LYS A 60 -7.01 -7.21 5.77
CA LYS A 60 -7.32 -6.35 6.92
C LYS A 60 -6.81 -4.92 6.78
N LEU A 61 -5.94 -4.66 5.81
CA LEU A 61 -5.49 -3.30 5.49
C LEU A 61 -6.57 -2.50 4.74
N SER A 62 -7.64 -3.14 4.32
CA SER A 62 -8.77 -2.50 3.63
C SER A 62 -9.33 -1.35 4.46
N ASN A 63 -9.48 -0.17 3.85
CA ASN A 63 -10.02 1.06 4.48
C ASN A 63 -9.25 1.53 5.73
N THR A 64 -8.12 0.92 6.05
CA THR A 64 -7.38 1.19 7.30
C THR A 64 -6.00 1.76 7.02
N ALA A 65 -5.26 1.13 6.12
CA ALA A 65 -3.89 1.49 5.81
C ALA A 65 -3.78 2.67 4.86
N HIS A 66 -2.56 3.14 4.72
CA HIS A 66 -2.15 4.03 3.64
C HIS A 66 -0.87 3.51 3.00
N VAL A 67 -0.60 3.95 1.80
CA VAL A 67 0.67 3.78 1.12
C VAL A 67 1.31 5.16 0.94
N LEU A 68 2.58 5.20 0.55
CA LEU A 68 3.27 6.47 0.29
C LEU A 68 3.43 6.65 -1.21
N ILE A 69 2.94 7.77 -1.73
CA ILE A 69 3.12 8.17 -3.13
C ILE A 69 3.56 9.63 -3.15
N ARG A 70 4.66 9.91 -3.85
CA ARG A 70 5.25 11.25 -3.93
C ARG A 70 5.54 11.87 -2.55
N GLY A 71 5.95 11.01 -1.58
CA GLY A 71 6.27 11.44 -0.22
C GLY A 71 5.06 11.76 0.65
N LYS A 72 3.86 11.42 0.22
CA LYS A 72 2.62 11.70 0.95
C LYS A 72 1.80 10.44 1.17
N ARG A 73 0.96 10.46 2.20
CA ARG A 73 0.08 9.34 2.55
C ARG A 73 -1.11 9.28 1.61
N ALA A 74 -1.30 8.13 0.99
CA ALA A 74 -2.45 7.85 0.13
C ALA A 74 -3.28 6.73 0.79
N PRO A 75 -4.45 7.04 1.36
CA PRO A 75 -5.26 6.04 2.06
C PRO A 75 -5.75 4.93 1.13
N ILE A 76 -5.74 3.71 1.61
CA ILE A 76 -6.35 2.58 0.92
C ILE A 76 -7.87 2.69 1.08
N ARG A 77 -8.57 2.66 -0.04
CA ARG A 77 -10.04 2.73 -0.07
C ARG A 77 -10.62 1.47 -0.66
N GLY A 78 -11.64 0.95 0.02
CA GLY A 78 -12.26 -0.30 -0.37
C GLY A 78 -11.45 -1.52 0.06
N ARG A 79 -11.92 -2.71 -0.32
CA ARG A 79 -11.26 -3.95 0.05
C ARG A 79 -10.01 -4.18 -0.78
N VAL A 80 -8.95 -4.64 -0.10
CA VAL A 80 -7.77 -5.19 -0.76
C VAL A 80 -8.20 -6.48 -1.46
N CYS A 81 -7.99 -6.54 -2.77
CA CYS A 81 -8.31 -7.71 -3.58
C CYS A 81 -7.10 -8.67 -3.64
N MET A 82 -7.25 -9.77 -4.38
CA MET A 82 -6.18 -10.75 -4.52
C MET A 82 -4.91 -10.12 -5.09
N ASN A 83 -5.04 -9.35 -6.16
CA ASN A 83 -3.91 -8.84 -6.94
C ASN A 83 -3.87 -7.33 -7.08
N ILE A 84 -4.85 -6.61 -6.55
CA ILE A 84 -4.92 -5.15 -6.65
C ILE A 84 -5.46 -4.54 -5.37
N CYS A 85 -5.09 -3.28 -5.14
CA CYS A 85 -5.75 -2.40 -4.18
C CYS A 85 -5.82 -0.99 -4.75
N LEU A 86 -6.62 -0.14 -4.13
CA LEU A 86 -6.89 1.22 -4.59
C LEU A 86 -6.47 2.22 -3.53
N ALA A 87 -5.67 3.21 -3.92
CA ALA A 87 -5.21 4.27 -3.03
C ALA A 87 -5.82 5.61 -3.47
N ASP A 88 -6.31 6.37 -2.51
CA ASP A 88 -6.87 7.69 -2.75
C ASP A 88 -5.74 8.72 -2.89
N VAL A 89 -5.58 9.26 -4.09
CA VAL A 89 -4.55 10.25 -4.41
C VAL A 89 -5.17 11.64 -4.71
N THR A 90 -6.40 11.85 -4.30
CA THR A 90 -7.12 13.12 -4.56
C THR A 90 -6.33 14.34 -4.05
N ASP A 91 -5.70 14.24 -2.89
CA ASP A 91 -4.96 15.33 -2.26
C ASP A 91 -3.47 15.32 -2.61
N ILE A 92 -3.04 14.43 -3.51
CA ILE A 92 -1.64 14.35 -3.95
C ILE A 92 -1.55 14.83 -5.40
N PRO A 93 -1.10 16.07 -5.64
CA PRO A 93 -1.02 16.59 -7.01
C PRO A 93 0.08 15.89 -7.81
N GLY A 94 -0.17 15.73 -9.10
CA GLY A 94 0.84 15.25 -10.03
C GLY A 94 1.09 13.75 -10.05
N VAL A 95 0.29 12.93 -9.34
CA VAL A 95 0.41 11.48 -9.40
C VAL A 95 0.11 11.00 -10.82
N LYS A 96 0.98 10.17 -11.35
CA LYS A 96 0.90 9.65 -12.73
C LYS A 96 1.25 8.16 -12.76
N LEU A 97 1.03 7.53 -13.92
CA LEU A 97 1.42 6.14 -14.16
C LEU A 97 2.91 5.93 -13.88
N GLU A 98 3.26 4.77 -13.37
CA GLU A 98 4.61 4.35 -13.03
C GLU A 98 5.22 5.06 -11.79
N ASP A 99 4.52 5.97 -11.14
CA ASP A 99 4.97 6.54 -9.87
C ASP A 99 5.13 5.44 -8.82
N GLU A 100 6.19 5.52 -8.02
CA GLU A 100 6.42 4.56 -6.94
C GLU A 100 5.40 4.72 -5.83
N ALA A 101 4.87 3.59 -5.39
CA ALA A 101 4.04 3.49 -4.19
C ALA A 101 4.77 2.60 -3.18
N VAL A 102 5.05 3.15 -2.01
CA VAL A 102 5.73 2.43 -0.93
C VAL A 102 4.68 1.85 0.00
N LEU A 103 4.70 0.53 0.17
CA LEU A 103 3.81 -0.21 1.05
C LEU A 103 4.41 -0.36 2.43
N LEU A 104 5.72 -0.53 2.49
CA LEU A 104 6.53 -0.66 3.68
C LEU A 104 7.85 0.04 3.44
N GLY A 105 8.29 0.90 4.36
CA GLY A 105 9.55 1.64 4.25
C GLY A 105 9.38 3.13 4.17
N ARG A 106 10.42 3.81 3.71
CA ARG A 106 10.48 5.28 3.64
C ARG A 106 10.26 5.80 2.23
N GLN A 107 9.60 6.94 2.17
CA GLN A 107 9.55 7.76 0.98
C GLN A 107 9.48 9.23 1.42
N GLY A 108 10.49 10.02 1.05
CA GLY A 108 10.60 11.39 1.53
C GLY A 108 10.75 11.45 3.05
N LYS A 109 9.88 12.20 3.71
CA LYS A 109 9.84 12.33 5.18
C LYS A 109 8.93 11.31 5.85
N GLU A 110 8.14 10.58 5.06
CA GLU A 110 7.18 9.62 5.57
C GLU A 110 7.78 8.22 5.67
N HIS A 111 7.26 7.44 6.61
CA HIS A 111 7.73 6.08 6.85
C HIS A 111 6.56 5.19 7.30
N ILE A 112 6.47 4.01 6.70
CA ILE A 112 5.57 2.95 7.15
C ILE A 112 6.43 1.81 7.67
N SER A 113 6.39 1.58 8.96
CA SER A 113 7.17 0.50 9.59
C SER A 113 6.38 -0.82 9.56
N ALA A 114 7.10 -1.94 9.73
CA ALA A 114 6.45 -3.24 9.90
C ALA A 114 5.58 -3.28 11.15
N GLU A 115 5.98 -2.57 12.21
CA GLU A 115 5.18 -2.42 13.43
C GLU A 115 3.87 -1.69 13.15
N GLN A 116 3.90 -0.62 12.36
CA GLN A 116 2.70 0.12 11.98
C GLN A 116 1.75 -0.79 11.19
N MET A 117 2.27 -1.53 10.24
CA MET A 117 1.46 -2.47 9.46
C MET A 117 0.90 -3.58 10.34
N ALA A 118 1.69 -4.09 11.27
CA ALA A 118 1.26 -5.08 12.24
C ALA A 118 0.10 -4.57 13.11
N GLN A 119 0.15 -3.32 13.54
CA GLN A 119 -0.95 -2.70 14.29
C GLN A 119 -2.24 -2.65 13.47
N TRP A 120 -2.15 -2.29 12.20
CA TRP A 120 -3.32 -2.22 11.32
C TRP A 120 -4.01 -3.58 11.15
N ILE A 121 -3.24 -4.67 11.11
CA ILE A 121 -3.77 -6.02 10.91
C ILE A 121 -3.91 -6.85 12.18
N GLY A 122 -3.47 -6.33 13.33
CA GLY A 122 -3.62 -7.00 14.62
C GLY A 122 -2.64 -8.15 14.85
N THR A 123 -1.38 -8.00 14.44
CA THR A 123 -0.33 -9.02 14.57
C THR A 123 1.00 -8.39 14.99
N ILE A 124 2.08 -9.14 14.90
CA ILE A 124 3.45 -8.69 15.17
C ILE A 124 4.22 -8.44 13.88
N ASN A 125 5.27 -7.62 13.96
CA ASN A 125 6.06 -7.21 12.80
C ASN A 125 6.70 -8.40 12.05
N TYR A 126 7.15 -9.41 12.74
CA TYR A 126 7.76 -10.60 12.10
C TYR A 126 6.77 -11.33 11.18
N GLU A 127 5.52 -11.40 11.59
CA GLU A 127 4.47 -12.05 10.80
C GLU A 127 4.17 -11.27 9.53
N VAL A 128 4.18 -9.94 9.60
CA VAL A 128 4.02 -9.08 8.42
C VAL A 128 5.06 -9.39 7.36
N VAL A 129 6.32 -9.45 7.75
CA VAL A 129 7.43 -9.67 6.83
C VAL A 129 7.43 -11.09 6.26
N THR A 130 7.10 -12.08 7.09
CA THR A 130 7.08 -13.48 6.66
C THR A 130 5.94 -13.80 5.72
N ARG A 131 4.86 -13.03 5.73
CA ARG A 131 3.71 -13.22 4.85
C ARG A 131 3.92 -12.66 3.44
N ILE A 132 4.95 -11.84 3.23
CA ILE A 132 5.26 -11.32 1.91
C ILE A 132 5.62 -12.49 0.99
N ASN A 133 4.95 -12.57 -0.16
CA ASN A 133 5.09 -13.70 -1.09
C ASN A 133 6.56 -13.88 -1.49
N PRO A 134 7.15 -15.07 -1.25
CA PRO A 134 8.56 -15.31 -1.56
C PRO A 134 8.87 -15.30 -3.07
N LEU A 135 7.86 -15.37 -3.92
CA LEU A 135 8.03 -15.30 -5.37
C LEU A 135 8.26 -13.88 -5.88
N LEU A 136 8.00 -12.86 -5.06
CA LEU A 136 8.27 -11.48 -5.46
C LEU A 136 9.79 -11.25 -5.56
N PRO A 137 10.23 -10.46 -6.57
CA PRO A 137 11.64 -10.12 -6.71
C PRO A 137 12.17 -9.42 -5.45
N ARG A 138 13.31 -9.87 -4.96
CA ARG A 138 13.97 -9.32 -3.78
C ARG A 138 15.38 -8.92 -4.13
N MET A 139 15.77 -7.73 -3.70
CA MET A 139 17.13 -7.25 -3.85
C MET A 139 17.70 -6.91 -2.49
N VAL A 140 18.91 -7.38 -2.23
CA VAL A 140 19.66 -7.01 -1.03
C VAL A 140 20.52 -5.81 -1.38
N VAL A 141 20.46 -4.80 -0.58
CA VAL A 141 21.24 -3.56 -0.73
C VAL A 141 22.22 -3.37 0.41
#